data_b73e226b03c807d857d4bc79fd348980
#
_entry.id   b73e226b03c807d857d4bc79fd348980
#
_cell.length_a   1.000
_cell.length_b   1.000
_cell.length_c   1.000
_cell.angle_alpha   90.00
_cell.angle_beta   90.00
_cell.angle_gamma   90.00
#
_symmetry.space_group_name_H-M   'P 1'
#
loop_
_entity.id
_entity.type
_entity.pdbx_description
1 polymer ?
#
loop_
_entity_poly.entity_id
_entity_poly.type
_entity_poly.pdbx_seq_one_letter_code
_entity_poly.pdbx_strand_id
1 'polypeptide(L)'
;RFIFTAVGTELPAKKDQEVELNGRWVKSKYGLQLSVESFTEIRPQTEEGIRSYLSSGMIRGIGPKMAEQIVGRFGIRTFEILDYYPDSLLEIKGITPKKLEGILTSYQGEHMLRDLAAFLSPFQITPKKIRKIYETFGNEALEIVQNQPFSLCQISGFGFLTVDEIARKTGCSPKDPMRIEGCIEYCMEQENQEGHLFQEKLLFQEKVYEKLNYGYEKGTVTELEIAQSVYKMVEAGKLH
;
A
#
# COMPACT_ATOMS: atom_id res chain seq x y z
N ARG A 1 -33.71 -6.39 3.81
CA ARG A 1 -32.30 -6.86 3.96
C ARG A 1 -32.10 -8.00 2.99
N PHE A 2 -31.06 -7.90 2.19
CA PHE A 2 -30.69 -8.94 1.25
C PHE A 2 -29.45 -9.66 1.79
N ILE A 3 -29.46 -11.00 1.84
CA ILE A 3 -28.32 -11.80 2.32
C ILE A 3 -27.74 -12.51 1.10
N PHE A 4 -26.43 -12.39 0.93
CA PHE A 4 -25.71 -13.06 -0.16
C PHE A 4 -24.35 -13.56 0.34
N THR A 5 -23.75 -14.49 -0.41
CA THR A 5 -22.41 -15.00 -0.15
C THR A 5 -21.40 -14.19 -0.94
N ALA A 6 -20.38 -13.66 -0.26
CA ALA A 6 -19.22 -13.05 -0.87
C ALA A 6 -18.02 -14.01 -0.73
N VAL A 7 -17.21 -14.14 -1.77
CA VAL A 7 -16.00 -14.98 -1.79
C VAL A 7 -14.84 -14.17 -2.37
N GLY A 8 -13.67 -14.29 -1.79
CA GLY A 8 -12.46 -13.57 -2.21
C GLY A 8 -11.29 -13.94 -1.32
N THR A 9 -10.10 -13.58 -1.75
CA THR A 9 -8.86 -13.81 -0.98
C THR A 9 -8.68 -12.81 0.16
N GLU A 10 -9.35 -11.66 0.08
CA GLU A 10 -9.25 -10.56 1.03
C GLU A 10 -10.66 -10.12 1.41
N LEU A 11 -11.27 -10.82 2.36
CA LEU A 11 -12.55 -10.43 2.94
C LEU A 11 -12.34 -9.99 4.39
N PRO A 12 -13.18 -9.07 4.91
CA PRO A 12 -13.09 -8.66 6.30
C PRO A 12 -13.27 -9.89 7.20
N ALA A 13 -12.27 -10.11 8.06
CA ALA A 13 -12.24 -11.29 8.94
C ALA A 13 -13.18 -11.17 10.16
N LYS A 14 -13.77 -10.00 10.38
CA LYS A 14 -14.58 -9.71 11.57
C LYS A 14 -16.06 -9.61 11.23
N LYS A 15 -16.89 -10.05 12.16
CA LYS A 15 -18.35 -9.88 12.08
C LYS A 15 -18.75 -8.43 12.33
N ASP A 16 -19.89 -8.05 11.78
CA ASP A 16 -20.56 -6.76 12.02
C ASP A 16 -19.77 -5.53 11.52
N GLN A 17 -18.93 -5.70 10.47
CA GLN A 17 -18.31 -4.60 9.77
C GLN A 17 -19.16 -4.15 8.59
N GLU A 18 -19.32 -2.83 8.43
CA GLU A 18 -19.88 -2.25 7.21
C GLU A 18 -18.76 -2.10 6.18
N VAL A 19 -18.97 -2.71 5.01
CA VAL A 19 -17.98 -2.71 3.92
C VAL A 19 -18.66 -2.47 2.58
N GLU A 20 -17.98 -1.77 1.70
CA GLU A 20 -18.31 -1.69 0.29
C GLU A 20 -17.50 -2.76 -0.45
N LEU A 21 -18.20 -3.65 -1.14
CA LEU A 21 -17.58 -4.76 -1.88
C LEU A 21 -17.65 -4.45 -3.38
N ASN A 22 -16.48 -4.48 -4.03
CA ASN A 22 -16.38 -4.44 -5.48
C ASN A 22 -16.04 -5.82 -6.00
N GLY A 23 -16.81 -6.31 -7.01
CA GLY A 23 -16.59 -7.63 -7.54
C GLY A 23 -17.63 -8.00 -8.60
N ARG A 24 -17.58 -9.26 -9.06
CA ARG A 24 -18.48 -9.78 -10.09
C ARG A 24 -19.34 -10.89 -9.54
N TRP A 25 -20.61 -10.88 -9.94
CA TRP A 25 -21.52 -11.96 -9.63
C TRP A 25 -21.17 -13.21 -10.44
N VAL A 26 -20.90 -14.30 -9.76
CA VAL A 26 -20.54 -15.58 -10.35
C VAL A 26 -21.48 -16.68 -9.89
N LYS A 27 -21.81 -17.59 -10.80
CA LYS A 27 -22.63 -18.77 -10.48
C LYS A 27 -21.70 -19.90 -10.02
N SER A 28 -21.87 -20.39 -8.82
CA SER A 28 -21.15 -21.52 -8.27
C SER A 28 -22.09 -22.72 -8.04
N LYS A 29 -21.51 -23.84 -7.62
CA LYS A 29 -22.29 -25.02 -7.20
C LYS A 29 -23.19 -24.76 -5.98
N TYR A 30 -22.92 -23.66 -5.24
CA TYR A 30 -23.70 -23.25 -4.06
C TYR A 30 -24.67 -22.08 -4.34
N GLY A 31 -24.84 -21.69 -5.61
CA GLY A 31 -25.71 -20.60 -6.02
C GLY A 31 -24.95 -19.37 -6.53
N LEU A 32 -25.65 -18.26 -6.59
CA LEU A 32 -25.10 -16.97 -6.99
C LEU A 32 -24.30 -16.37 -5.83
N GLN A 33 -23.05 -16.01 -6.07
CA GLN A 33 -22.17 -15.40 -5.09
C GLN A 33 -21.39 -14.23 -5.70
N LEU A 34 -20.99 -13.26 -4.87
CA LEU A 34 -20.16 -12.15 -5.29
C LEU A 34 -18.68 -12.58 -5.18
N SER A 35 -17.98 -12.67 -6.30
CA SER A 35 -16.52 -12.80 -6.34
C SER A 35 -15.92 -11.42 -6.11
N VAL A 36 -15.39 -11.20 -4.90
CA VAL A 36 -14.88 -9.91 -4.46
C VAL A 36 -13.47 -9.72 -5.02
N GLU A 37 -13.28 -8.62 -5.73
CA GLU A 37 -12.00 -8.16 -6.27
C GLU A 37 -11.32 -7.18 -5.31
N SER A 38 -12.11 -6.35 -4.64
CA SER A 38 -11.65 -5.44 -3.58
C SER A 38 -12.77 -5.11 -2.61
N PHE A 39 -12.41 -4.70 -1.40
CA PHE A 39 -13.36 -4.15 -0.45
C PHE A 39 -12.80 -2.89 0.22
N THR A 40 -13.70 -2.01 0.61
CA THR A 40 -13.38 -0.81 1.40
C THR A 40 -14.20 -0.83 2.68
N GLU A 41 -13.57 -0.69 3.83
CA GLU A 41 -14.29 -0.53 5.08
C GLU A 41 -14.93 0.86 5.13
N ILE A 42 -16.24 0.89 5.30
CA ILE A 42 -16.96 2.14 5.48
C ILE A 42 -16.81 2.56 6.94
N ARG A 43 -16.47 3.84 7.17
CA ARG A 43 -16.48 4.37 8.53
C ARG A 43 -17.89 4.26 9.13
N PRO A 44 -18.06 3.61 10.26
CA PRO A 44 -19.36 3.51 10.90
C PRO A 44 -19.96 4.89 11.17
N GLN A 45 -21.25 5.06 10.87
CA GLN A 45 -21.99 6.31 11.07
C GLN A 45 -22.86 6.27 12.34
N THR A 46 -22.96 5.11 13.00
CA THR A 46 -23.74 4.91 14.21
C THR A 46 -22.82 4.77 15.42
N GLU A 47 -23.29 5.19 16.59
CA GLU A 47 -22.53 5.03 17.85
C GLU A 47 -22.15 3.56 18.12
N GLU A 48 -23.06 2.64 17.85
CA GLU A 48 -22.83 1.20 17.98
C GLU A 48 -21.72 0.72 17.07
N GLY A 49 -21.74 1.12 15.79
CA GLY A 49 -20.71 0.81 14.81
C GLY A 49 -19.36 1.39 15.21
N ILE A 50 -19.34 2.67 15.65
CA ILE A 50 -18.11 3.34 16.11
C ILE A 50 -17.54 2.63 17.34
N ARG A 51 -18.39 2.24 18.29
CA ARG A 51 -17.97 1.48 19.48
C ARG A 51 -17.37 0.13 19.11
N SER A 52 -18.01 -0.59 18.20
CA SER A 52 -17.53 -1.87 17.68
C SER A 52 -16.18 -1.71 16.97
N TYR A 53 -16.04 -0.70 16.13
CA TYR A 53 -14.80 -0.37 15.43
C TYR A 53 -13.66 -0.08 16.40
N LEU A 54 -13.85 0.83 17.37
CA LEU A 54 -12.82 1.19 18.34
C LEU A 54 -12.41 0.02 19.22
N SER A 55 -13.36 -0.85 19.60
CA SER A 55 -13.12 -2.02 20.47
C SER A 55 -12.58 -3.24 19.74
N SER A 56 -12.48 -3.18 18.41
CA SER A 56 -12.08 -4.32 17.55
C SER A 56 -10.66 -4.82 17.78
N GLY A 57 -9.81 -4.06 18.50
CA GLY A 57 -8.40 -4.35 18.72
C GLY A 57 -7.49 -3.86 17.60
N MET A 58 -8.02 -3.18 16.57
CA MET A 58 -7.24 -2.53 15.52
C MET A 58 -6.48 -1.33 16.08
N ILE A 59 -7.12 -0.54 16.95
CA ILE A 59 -6.49 0.62 17.57
C ILE A 59 -5.90 0.21 18.92
N ARG A 60 -4.58 0.21 19.02
CA ARG A 60 -3.89 -0.11 20.27
C ARG A 60 -4.25 0.91 21.36
N GLY A 61 -4.50 0.42 22.57
CA GLY A 61 -4.82 1.28 23.72
C GLY A 61 -6.30 1.57 23.89
N ILE A 62 -7.18 1.20 22.96
CA ILE A 62 -8.62 1.28 23.08
C ILE A 62 -9.19 -0.13 23.22
N GLY A 63 -9.61 -0.50 24.45
CA GLY A 63 -10.40 -1.71 24.69
C GLY A 63 -11.90 -1.37 24.81
N PRO A 64 -12.79 -2.39 25.02
CA PRO A 64 -14.24 -2.19 25.04
C PRO A 64 -14.72 -1.09 26.00
N LYS A 65 -14.20 -1.06 27.23
CA LYS A 65 -14.55 -0.03 28.22
C LYS A 65 -14.13 1.37 27.82
N MET A 66 -12.95 1.49 27.19
CA MET A 66 -12.46 2.78 26.71
C MET A 66 -13.25 3.25 25.49
N ALA A 67 -13.57 2.36 24.56
CA ALA A 67 -14.43 2.65 23.42
C ALA A 67 -15.81 3.16 23.87
N GLU A 68 -16.39 2.53 24.87
CA GLU A 68 -17.68 2.96 25.45
C GLU A 68 -17.60 4.37 26.05
N GLN A 69 -16.53 4.69 26.79
CA GLN A 69 -16.33 6.03 27.37
C GLN A 69 -16.12 7.09 26.28
N ILE A 70 -15.33 6.79 25.25
CA ILE A 70 -15.05 7.71 24.12
C ILE A 70 -16.36 7.98 23.37
N VAL A 71 -17.06 6.94 22.95
CA VAL A 71 -18.32 7.09 22.19
C VAL A 71 -19.41 7.70 23.06
N GLY A 72 -19.50 7.35 24.34
CA GLY A 72 -20.43 7.97 25.27
C GLY A 72 -20.20 9.48 25.48
N ARG A 73 -18.96 9.97 25.31
CA ARG A 73 -18.61 11.39 25.42
C ARG A 73 -18.81 12.15 24.11
N PHE A 74 -18.40 11.56 22.96
CA PHE A 74 -18.33 12.25 21.68
C PHE A 74 -19.37 11.78 20.65
N GLY A 75 -20.06 10.66 20.92
CA GLY A 75 -21.10 10.13 20.04
C GLY A 75 -20.59 9.84 18.62
N ILE A 76 -21.41 10.20 17.65
CA ILE A 76 -21.07 10.06 16.20
C ILE A 76 -19.89 10.94 15.77
N ARG A 77 -19.53 11.95 16.57
CA ARG A 77 -18.37 12.84 16.27
C ARG A 77 -17.04 12.24 16.69
N THR A 78 -17.00 11.03 17.18
CA THR A 78 -15.77 10.38 17.68
C THR A 78 -14.64 10.40 16.65
N PHE A 79 -14.92 10.11 15.39
CA PHE A 79 -13.90 10.15 14.35
C PHE A 79 -13.43 11.58 14.03
N GLU A 80 -14.32 12.56 14.03
CA GLU A 80 -13.96 13.97 13.90
C GLU A 80 -12.99 14.42 15.02
N ILE A 81 -13.25 13.97 16.25
CA ILE A 81 -12.39 14.23 17.41
C ILE A 81 -11.01 13.57 17.23
N LEU A 82 -10.97 12.30 16.81
CA LEU A 82 -9.71 11.59 16.55
C LEU A 82 -8.90 12.25 15.42
N ASP A 83 -9.57 12.76 14.38
CA ASP A 83 -8.93 13.34 13.20
C ASP A 83 -8.45 14.78 13.45
N TYR A 84 -9.23 15.62 14.14
CA TYR A 84 -8.99 17.07 14.18
C TYR A 84 -8.77 17.64 15.59
N TYR A 85 -9.27 16.97 16.64
CA TYR A 85 -9.22 17.46 18.00
C TYR A 85 -8.78 16.37 19.00
N PRO A 86 -7.67 15.66 18.71
CA PRO A 86 -7.30 14.47 19.50
C PRO A 86 -7.03 14.75 20.97
N ASP A 87 -6.58 15.95 21.32
CA ASP A 87 -6.34 16.34 22.71
C ASP A 87 -7.62 16.31 23.57
N SER A 88 -8.81 16.40 22.96
CA SER A 88 -10.09 16.27 23.67
C SER A 88 -10.25 14.87 24.29
N LEU A 89 -9.54 13.85 23.80
CA LEU A 89 -9.53 12.53 24.39
C LEU A 89 -8.88 12.49 25.78
N LEU A 90 -8.06 13.48 26.14
CA LEU A 90 -7.47 13.60 27.47
C LEU A 90 -8.52 13.86 28.56
N GLU A 91 -9.73 14.31 28.19
CA GLU A 91 -10.87 14.42 29.11
C GLU A 91 -11.40 13.04 29.59
N ILE A 92 -11.05 11.98 28.86
CA ILE A 92 -11.50 10.61 29.19
C ILE A 92 -10.60 10.03 30.28
N LYS A 93 -11.21 9.58 31.35
CA LYS A 93 -10.48 8.95 32.47
C LYS A 93 -9.67 7.76 32.01
N GLY A 94 -8.36 7.81 32.22
CA GLY A 94 -7.43 6.73 31.85
C GLY A 94 -6.77 6.91 30.48
N ILE A 95 -7.00 8.03 29.80
CA ILE A 95 -6.19 8.48 28.65
C ILE A 95 -5.19 9.52 29.16
N THR A 96 -3.94 9.13 29.21
CA THR A 96 -2.79 10.01 29.50
C THR A 96 -2.18 10.51 28.19
N PRO A 97 -1.37 11.59 28.18
CA PRO A 97 -0.69 12.05 26.97
C PRO A 97 0.09 10.93 26.26
N LYS A 98 0.84 10.12 26.97
CA LYS A 98 1.59 8.97 26.42
C LYS A 98 0.64 7.92 25.80
N LYS A 99 -0.51 7.68 26.42
CA LYS A 99 -1.49 6.73 25.89
C LYS A 99 -2.20 7.31 24.65
N LEU A 100 -2.48 8.61 24.66
CA LEU A 100 -3.05 9.31 23.51
C LEU A 100 -2.12 9.20 22.29
N GLU A 101 -0.84 9.45 22.47
CA GLU A 101 0.17 9.28 21.40
C GLU A 101 0.13 7.87 20.79
N GLY A 102 0.10 6.83 21.63
CA GLY A 102 0.00 5.44 21.17
C GLY A 102 -1.31 5.13 20.44
N ILE A 103 -2.42 5.70 20.89
CA ILE A 103 -3.74 5.59 20.23
C ILE A 103 -3.68 6.24 18.84
N LEU A 104 -3.18 7.46 18.77
CA LEU A 104 -3.11 8.22 17.51
C LEU A 104 -2.18 7.56 16.49
N THR A 105 -1.00 7.12 16.92
CA THR A 105 -0.07 6.37 16.06
C THR A 105 -0.74 5.12 15.47
N SER A 106 -1.43 4.35 16.30
CA SER A 106 -2.14 3.15 15.85
C SER A 106 -3.32 3.47 14.93
N TYR A 107 -4.08 4.51 15.25
CA TYR A 107 -5.23 4.95 14.47
C TYR A 107 -4.82 5.47 13.08
N GLN A 108 -3.80 6.30 13.01
CA GLN A 108 -3.24 6.80 11.75
C GLN A 108 -2.66 5.67 10.90
N GLY A 109 -1.96 4.73 11.54
CA GLY A 109 -1.44 3.55 10.86
C GLY A 109 -2.51 2.69 10.19
N GLU A 110 -3.63 2.46 10.86
CA GLU A 110 -4.77 1.71 10.30
C GLU A 110 -5.41 2.47 9.11
N HIS A 111 -5.47 3.79 9.18
CA HIS A 111 -5.94 4.61 8.05
C HIS A 111 -5.01 4.50 6.84
N MET A 112 -3.71 4.67 7.05
CA MET A 112 -2.72 4.59 6.00
C MET A 112 -2.70 3.22 5.32
N LEU A 113 -2.78 2.14 6.11
CA LEU A 113 -2.83 0.78 5.56
C LEU A 113 -4.07 0.55 4.69
N ARG A 114 -5.20 1.13 5.06
CA ARG A 114 -6.44 1.06 4.28
C ARG A 114 -6.33 1.83 2.97
N ASP A 115 -5.82 3.06 3.03
CA ASP A 115 -5.65 3.90 1.85
C ASP A 115 -4.65 3.28 0.86
N LEU A 116 -3.56 2.71 1.38
CA LEU A 116 -2.61 1.92 0.58
C LEU A 116 -3.27 0.69 -0.04
N ALA A 117 -4.08 -0.05 0.72
CA ALA A 117 -4.76 -1.23 0.21
C ALA A 117 -5.76 -0.86 -0.90
N ALA A 118 -6.54 0.20 -0.70
CA ALA A 118 -7.47 0.71 -1.71
C ALA A 118 -6.74 1.14 -2.98
N PHE A 119 -5.65 1.90 -2.84
CA PHE A 119 -4.84 2.36 -3.97
C PHE A 119 -4.16 1.20 -4.72
N LEU A 120 -3.63 0.23 -4.00
CA LEU A 120 -2.86 -0.89 -4.55
C LEU A 120 -3.72 -2.09 -4.96
N SER A 121 -5.04 -2.07 -4.70
CA SER A 121 -5.95 -3.17 -5.03
C SER A 121 -5.91 -3.60 -6.51
N PRO A 122 -5.81 -2.68 -7.51
CA PRO A 122 -5.77 -3.07 -8.91
C PRO A 122 -4.49 -3.81 -9.32
N PHE A 123 -3.45 -3.80 -8.47
CA PHE A 123 -2.13 -4.37 -8.74
C PHE A 123 -1.89 -5.73 -8.05
N GLN A 124 -2.92 -6.28 -7.41
CA GLN A 124 -2.85 -7.57 -6.71
C GLN A 124 -1.71 -7.65 -5.67
N ILE A 125 -1.43 -6.51 -5.01
CA ILE A 125 -0.43 -6.43 -3.94
C ILE A 125 -1.01 -7.03 -2.67
N THR A 126 -0.31 -8.03 -2.11
CA THR A 126 -0.79 -8.73 -0.92
C THR A 126 -0.75 -7.84 0.32
N PRO A 127 -1.62 -8.07 1.34
CA PRO A 127 -1.63 -7.32 2.59
C PRO A 127 -0.27 -7.30 3.31
N LYS A 128 0.47 -8.40 3.22
CA LYS A 128 1.83 -8.48 3.76
C LYS A 128 2.78 -7.47 3.10
N LYS A 129 2.67 -7.30 1.79
CA LYS A 129 3.48 -6.32 1.04
C LYS A 129 3.05 -4.89 1.35
N ILE A 130 1.73 -4.63 1.45
CA ILE A 130 1.19 -3.33 1.86
C ILE A 130 1.71 -2.93 3.24
N ARG A 131 1.71 -3.86 4.19
CA ARG A 131 2.27 -3.63 5.52
C ARG A 131 3.76 -3.28 5.48
N LYS A 132 4.56 -3.95 4.64
CA LYS A 132 5.99 -3.61 4.47
C LYS A 132 6.18 -2.19 3.92
N ILE A 133 5.33 -1.73 3.00
CA ILE A 133 5.37 -0.34 2.50
C ILE A 133 5.15 0.62 3.66
N TYR A 134 4.13 0.38 4.47
CA TYR A 134 3.86 1.22 5.64
C TYR A 134 4.98 1.16 6.69
N GLU A 135 5.55 -0.01 6.97
CA GLU A 135 6.68 -0.18 7.90
C GLU A 135 7.94 0.58 7.43
N THR A 136 8.12 0.72 6.11
CA THR A 136 9.27 1.40 5.52
C THR A 136 9.08 2.91 5.45
N PHE A 137 7.91 3.39 5.04
CA PHE A 137 7.67 4.81 4.73
C PHE A 137 6.73 5.52 5.71
N GLY A 138 6.09 4.79 6.63
CA GLY A 138 5.18 5.37 7.62
C GLY A 138 4.03 6.14 6.98
N ASN A 139 3.78 7.35 7.47
CA ASN A 139 2.68 8.19 7.02
C ASN A 139 2.88 8.78 5.61
N GLU A 140 4.09 8.74 5.06
CA GLU A 140 4.40 9.21 3.70
C GLU A 140 4.19 8.11 2.65
N ALA A 141 3.84 6.89 3.08
CA ALA A 141 3.78 5.71 2.24
C ALA A 141 2.88 5.87 1.01
N LEU A 142 1.70 6.47 1.15
CA LEU A 142 0.78 6.67 0.03
C LEU A 142 1.32 7.69 -0.98
N GLU A 143 1.87 8.80 -0.50
CA GLU A 143 2.49 9.82 -1.34
C GLU A 143 3.68 9.28 -2.12
N ILE A 144 4.53 8.49 -1.46
CA ILE A 144 5.69 7.85 -2.11
C ILE A 144 5.23 6.87 -3.19
N VAL A 145 4.23 6.03 -2.91
CA VAL A 145 3.71 5.07 -3.90
C VAL A 145 3.11 5.79 -5.12
N GLN A 146 2.47 6.94 -4.93
CA GLN A 146 1.87 7.72 -6.00
C GLN A 146 2.88 8.51 -6.82
N ASN A 147 3.84 9.16 -6.16
CA ASN A 147 4.72 10.15 -6.79
C ASN A 147 6.14 9.61 -7.07
N GLN A 148 6.58 8.60 -6.32
CA GLN A 148 7.92 8.02 -6.40
C GLN A 148 7.87 6.48 -6.34
N PRO A 149 7.09 5.82 -7.22
CA PRO A 149 6.81 4.38 -7.12
C PRO A 149 8.08 3.51 -7.11
N PHE A 150 9.15 3.93 -7.79
CA PHE A 150 10.40 3.17 -7.85
C PHE A 150 11.15 3.11 -6.50
N SER A 151 10.81 3.97 -5.54
CA SER A 151 11.28 3.81 -4.16
C SER A 151 10.84 2.48 -3.52
N LEU A 152 9.79 1.84 -4.05
CA LEU A 152 9.35 0.52 -3.60
C LEU A 152 10.36 -0.60 -3.93
N CYS A 153 11.24 -0.42 -4.92
CA CYS A 153 12.24 -1.42 -5.29
C CYS A 153 13.22 -1.72 -4.15
N GLN A 154 13.41 -0.79 -3.21
CA GLN A 154 14.24 -1.04 -2.00
C GLN A 154 13.58 -2.00 -0.99
N ILE A 155 12.28 -2.28 -1.13
CA ILE A 155 11.56 -3.18 -0.24
C ILE A 155 11.66 -4.61 -0.76
N SER A 156 12.20 -5.52 0.05
CA SER A 156 12.29 -6.94 -0.32
C SER A 156 10.93 -7.52 -0.73
N GLY A 157 10.86 -8.04 -1.95
CA GLY A 157 9.66 -8.60 -2.57
C GLY A 157 8.95 -7.66 -3.54
N PHE A 158 9.45 -6.42 -3.74
CA PHE A 158 9.03 -5.54 -4.82
C PHE A 158 10.09 -5.52 -5.92
N GLY A 159 9.90 -6.32 -6.95
CA GLY A 159 10.74 -6.27 -8.14
C GLY A 159 10.30 -5.16 -9.09
N PHE A 160 11.23 -4.72 -9.94
CA PHE A 160 11.01 -3.66 -10.92
C PHE A 160 9.71 -3.82 -11.72
N LEU A 161 9.40 -5.03 -12.21
CA LEU A 161 8.22 -5.26 -13.06
C LEU A 161 6.89 -4.93 -12.34
N THR A 162 6.78 -5.30 -11.07
CA THR A 162 5.59 -4.96 -10.25
C THR A 162 5.49 -3.46 -10.02
N VAL A 163 6.61 -2.82 -9.73
CA VAL A 163 6.68 -1.37 -9.49
C VAL A 163 6.42 -0.59 -10.78
N ASP A 164 6.94 -1.06 -11.90
CA ASP A 164 6.72 -0.45 -13.22
C ASP A 164 5.24 -0.50 -13.64
N GLU A 165 4.53 -1.58 -13.29
CA GLU A 165 3.08 -1.64 -13.52
C GLU A 165 2.32 -0.59 -12.70
N ILE A 166 2.70 -0.40 -11.43
CA ILE A 166 2.13 0.67 -10.57
C ILE A 166 2.43 2.03 -11.21
N ALA A 167 3.70 2.30 -11.52
CA ALA A 167 4.16 3.55 -12.11
C ALA A 167 3.44 3.92 -13.42
N ARG A 168 3.22 2.94 -14.29
CA ARG A 168 2.47 3.15 -15.55
C ARG A 168 1.03 3.60 -15.30
N LYS A 169 0.35 2.96 -14.36
CA LYS A 169 -1.05 3.29 -14.03
C LYS A 169 -1.18 4.61 -13.27
N THR A 170 -0.14 5.03 -12.57
CA THR A 170 -0.09 6.36 -11.92
C THR A 170 0.36 7.49 -12.85
N GLY A 171 0.65 7.17 -14.13
CA GLY A 171 1.03 8.17 -15.13
C GLY A 171 2.50 8.59 -15.08
N CYS A 172 3.36 7.79 -14.45
CA CYS A 172 4.80 8.03 -14.46
C CYS A 172 5.35 8.02 -15.89
N SER A 173 6.24 8.96 -16.21
CA SER A 173 6.87 9.03 -17.52
C SER A 173 7.69 7.77 -17.80
N PRO A 174 7.59 7.17 -19.00
CA PRO A 174 8.45 6.04 -19.37
C PRO A 174 9.94 6.38 -19.35
N LYS A 175 10.29 7.68 -19.44
CA LYS A 175 11.66 8.21 -19.38
C LYS A 175 12.05 8.75 -18.01
N ASP A 176 11.26 8.49 -16.98
CA ASP A 176 11.59 8.91 -15.62
C ASP A 176 12.97 8.37 -15.22
N PRO A 177 13.90 9.22 -14.74
CA PRO A 177 15.22 8.78 -14.33
C PRO A 177 15.20 7.68 -13.28
N MET A 178 14.28 7.76 -12.29
CA MET A 178 14.14 6.73 -11.26
C MET A 178 13.66 5.39 -11.85
N ARG A 179 12.84 5.42 -12.90
CA ARG A 179 12.44 4.22 -13.63
C ARG A 179 13.63 3.54 -14.30
N ILE A 180 14.47 4.33 -14.97
CA ILE A 180 15.65 3.82 -15.67
C ILE A 180 16.65 3.26 -14.65
N GLU A 181 16.96 4.00 -13.58
CA GLU A 181 17.84 3.55 -12.51
C GLU A 181 17.31 2.27 -11.84
N GLY A 182 16.04 2.23 -11.48
CA GLY A 182 15.41 1.07 -10.84
C GLY A 182 15.42 -0.19 -11.74
N CYS A 183 15.31 -0.01 -13.07
CA CYS A 183 15.47 -1.12 -14.01
C CYS A 183 16.91 -1.64 -14.09
N ILE A 184 17.88 -0.73 -14.07
CA ILE A 184 19.31 -1.07 -14.06
C ILE A 184 19.63 -1.85 -12.78
N GLU A 185 19.25 -1.35 -11.60
CA GLU A 185 19.46 -2.01 -10.31
C GLU A 185 18.83 -3.41 -10.29
N TYR A 186 17.60 -3.51 -10.79
CA TYR A 186 16.90 -4.80 -10.87
C TYR A 186 17.62 -5.81 -11.77
N CYS A 187 18.12 -5.36 -12.93
CA CYS A 187 18.88 -6.25 -13.82
C CYS A 187 20.19 -6.71 -13.19
N MET A 188 20.90 -5.80 -12.48
CA MET A 188 22.14 -6.15 -11.76
C MET A 188 21.85 -7.15 -10.63
N GLU A 189 20.80 -6.93 -9.86
CA GLU A 189 20.42 -7.85 -8.80
C GLU A 189 20.07 -9.24 -9.33
N GLN A 190 19.41 -9.33 -10.49
CA GLN A 190 19.12 -10.62 -11.14
C GLN A 190 20.41 -11.35 -11.52
N GLU A 191 21.38 -10.66 -12.10
CA GLU A 191 22.68 -11.24 -12.45
C GLU A 191 23.42 -11.76 -11.19
N ASN A 192 23.39 -10.97 -10.10
CA ASN A 192 23.97 -11.38 -8.82
C ASN A 192 23.31 -12.65 -8.26
N GLN A 193 21.99 -12.78 -8.37
CA GLN A 193 21.27 -13.97 -7.91
C GLN A 193 21.56 -15.20 -8.75
N GLU A 194 21.90 -15.04 -10.03
CA GLU A 194 22.36 -16.10 -10.94
C GLU A 194 23.84 -16.47 -10.72
N GLY A 195 24.54 -15.75 -9.83
CA GLY A 195 25.94 -16.01 -9.48
C GLY A 195 26.95 -15.31 -10.41
N HIS A 196 26.49 -14.39 -11.23
CA HIS A 196 27.38 -13.60 -12.10
C HIS A 196 27.94 -12.39 -11.33
N LEU A 197 29.27 -12.32 -11.22
CA LEU A 197 29.98 -11.20 -10.59
C LEU A 197 30.23 -10.02 -11.55
N PHE A 198 30.09 -10.25 -12.84
CA PHE A 198 30.21 -9.25 -13.89
C PHE A 198 29.43 -9.69 -15.12
N GLN A 199 29.02 -8.73 -15.92
CA GLN A 199 28.35 -8.97 -17.19
C GLN A 199 28.95 -8.11 -18.30
N GLU A 200 28.93 -8.62 -19.54
CA GLU A 200 29.35 -7.84 -20.70
C GLU A 200 28.40 -6.63 -20.88
N LYS A 201 28.99 -5.45 -21.00
CA LYS A 201 28.27 -4.18 -21.04
C LYS A 201 27.16 -4.14 -22.10
N LEU A 202 27.43 -4.66 -23.29
CA LEU A 202 26.46 -4.64 -24.39
C LEU A 202 25.27 -5.53 -24.12
N LEU A 203 25.49 -6.75 -23.64
CA LEU A 203 24.41 -7.68 -23.27
C LEU A 203 23.56 -7.15 -22.11
N PHE A 204 24.20 -6.50 -21.13
CA PHE A 204 23.50 -5.87 -20.05
C PHE A 204 22.61 -4.72 -20.51
N GLN A 205 23.14 -3.83 -21.35
CA GLN A 205 22.38 -2.71 -21.91
C GLN A 205 21.19 -3.19 -22.75
N GLU A 206 21.34 -4.26 -23.51
CA GLU A 206 20.26 -4.88 -24.28
C GLU A 206 19.15 -5.40 -23.36
N LYS A 207 19.49 -6.11 -22.30
CA LYS A 207 18.51 -6.57 -21.29
C LYS A 207 17.73 -5.43 -20.66
N VAL A 208 18.41 -4.36 -20.27
CA VAL A 208 17.79 -3.16 -19.70
C VAL A 208 16.88 -2.48 -20.73
N TYR A 209 17.36 -2.34 -21.97
CA TYR A 209 16.60 -1.75 -23.07
C TYR A 209 15.31 -2.51 -23.36
N GLU A 210 15.35 -3.84 -23.44
CA GLU A 210 14.18 -4.67 -23.67
C GLU A 210 13.15 -4.51 -22.53
N LYS A 211 13.59 -4.52 -21.27
CA LYS A 211 12.69 -4.36 -20.12
C LYS A 211 12.06 -2.97 -20.07
N LEU A 212 12.81 -1.91 -20.28
CA LEU A 212 12.32 -0.54 -20.27
C LEU A 212 11.32 -0.25 -21.40
N ASN A 213 11.51 -0.88 -22.56
CA ASN A 213 10.63 -0.70 -23.71
C ASN A 213 9.49 -1.74 -23.79
N TYR A 214 9.43 -2.71 -22.85
CA TYR A 214 8.36 -3.70 -22.83
C TYR A 214 7.00 -3.04 -22.62
N GLY A 215 6.08 -3.22 -23.58
CA GLY A 215 4.75 -2.62 -23.56
C GLY A 215 4.69 -1.14 -23.94
N TYR A 216 5.79 -0.59 -24.47
CA TYR A 216 5.88 0.72 -25.09
C TYR A 216 6.29 0.59 -26.57
N GLU A 217 6.24 1.71 -27.31
CA GLU A 217 6.83 1.79 -28.62
C GLU A 217 8.35 1.54 -28.54
N LYS A 218 8.88 0.78 -29.49
CA LYS A 218 10.32 0.47 -29.54
C LYS A 218 11.14 1.76 -29.60
N GLY A 219 12.10 1.93 -28.71
CA GLY A 219 12.92 3.13 -28.61
C GLY A 219 12.30 4.27 -27.80
N THR A 220 11.21 4.03 -27.09
CA THR A 220 10.67 5.01 -26.12
C THR A 220 11.74 5.43 -25.12
N VAL A 221 12.51 4.49 -24.59
CA VAL A 221 13.77 4.74 -23.87
C VAL A 221 14.90 4.32 -24.77
N THR A 222 15.83 5.22 -25.05
CA THR A 222 16.96 5.00 -25.97
C THR A 222 18.16 4.37 -25.26
N GLU A 223 19.01 3.70 -26.01
CA GLU A 223 20.29 3.17 -25.51
C GLU A 223 21.19 4.28 -24.92
N LEU A 224 21.12 5.49 -25.49
CA LEU A 224 21.86 6.64 -24.97
C LEU A 224 21.39 7.07 -23.59
N GLU A 225 20.07 7.11 -23.34
CA GLU A 225 19.51 7.45 -22.04
C GLU A 225 19.90 6.40 -20.99
N ILE A 226 19.91 5.12 -21.37
CA ILE A 226 20.38 4.03 -20.50
C ILE A 226 21.86 4.18 -20.18
N ALA A 227 22.69 4.42 -21.20
CA ALA A 227 24.13 4.59 -21.01
C ALA A 227 24.47 5.80 -20.11
N GLN A 228 23.74 6.91 -20.28
CA GLN A 228 23.88 8.09 -19.41
C GLN A 228 23.48 7.81 -17.97
N SER A 229 22.42 7.01 -17.74
CA SER A 229 21.99 6.62 -16.41
C SER A 229 23.02 5.70 -15.74
N VAL A 230 23.52 4.69 -16.46
CA VAL A 230 24.61 3.81 -15.97
C VAL A 230 25.83 4.64 -15.57
N TYR A 231 26.25 5.59 -16.40
CA TYR A 231 27.40 6.46 -16.09
C TYR A 231 27.19 7.25 -14.80
N LYS A 232 26.01 7.88 -14.64
CA LYS A 232 25.66 8.62 -13.41
C LYS A 232 25.66 7.73 -12.17
N MET A 233 25.17 6.50 -12.30
CA MET A 233 25.12 5.54 -11.18
C MET A 233 26.54 5.09 -10.78
N VAL A 234 27.44 4.93 -11.74
CA VAL A 234 28.86 4.64 -11.46
C VAL A 234 29.53 5.83 -10.76
N GLU A 235 29.33 7.07 -11.26
CA GLU A 235 29.85 8.27 -10.60
C GLU A 235 29.31 8.46 -9.17
N ALA A 236 28.06 8.07 -8.92
CA ALA A 236 27.43 8.10 -7.61
C ALA A 236 27.86 6.92 -6.70
N GLY A 237 28.71 6.01 -7.17
CA GLY A 237 29.14 4.82 -6.43
C GLY A 237 28.03 3.78 -6.20
N LYS A 238 26.95 3.85 -6.97
CA LYS A 238 25.84 2.86 -6.92
C LYS A 238 26.17 1.60 -7.74
N LEU A 239 27.06 1.72 -8.74
CA LEU A 239 27.54 0.63 -9.57
C LEU A 239 29.08 0.67 -9.61
N HIS A 240 29.69 -0.51 -9.75
CA HIS A 240 31.17 -0.69 -9.81
C HIS A 240 31.56 -1.48 -11.08
#